data_31e528d25fd4d71807bf7d8daff1a2ce
#
_entry.id   31e528d25fd4d71807bf7d8daff1a2ce
#
_cell.length_a   1.000
_cell.length_b   1.000
_cell.length_c   1.000
_cell.angle_alpha   90.00
_cell.angle_beta   90.00
_cell.angle_gamma   90.00
#
_symmetry.space_group_name_H-M   'P 1'
#
loop_
_entity.id
_entity.type
_entity.pdbx_description
1 polymer ?
#
loop_
_entity_poly.entity_id
_entity_poly.type
_entity_poly.pdbx_seq_one_letter_code
_entity_poly.pdbx_strand_id
1 'polypeptide(L)'
;DQPRSRGLGDVYKRQLMLNGRPKNPANARNKNVLVVGGSGSGKTRFFIKPNLMQMHSSYVVTDPKGTVLVECGKMLQRGTPKLDKDGKPVRNEKGKIIYEPYKIRVFNTINFQKSMHFNPFAYIHSEKDILKIVTTLISNTKGEGKAGDDFWVKAETLLYTALIGYIYYEAPANEQNFATLVEMLNAMEVREDDESFKNAVDLLFDALEQKDPDHFALRQYKKYKLAAGKTAKSILISCASRLAPFDIKEVREITMYDELDLDMLGDERTALFLIMSDTDGT
;
A
#
# COMPACT_ATOMS: atom_id res chain seq x y z
N ASP A 1 29.21 19.76 -30.68
CA ASP A 1 29.19 18.33 -31.05
C ASP A 1 29.47 17.37 -29.91
N GLN A 2 30.11 17.80 -28.89
CA GLN A 2 30.48 16.93 -27.77
C GLN A 2 29.34 16.50 -26.84
N PRO A 3 28.25 17.25 -26.64
CA PRO A 3 27.18 16.82 -25.73
C PRO A 3 26.37 15.64 -26.26
N ARG A 4 26.23 15.47 -27.59
CA ARG A 4 25.39 14.41 -28.18
C ARG A 4 26.03 13.04 -28.15
N SER A 5 27.30 12.94 -28.48
CA SER A 5 28.07 11.68 -28.38
C SER A 5 28.26 11.24 -26.93
N ARG A 6 28.44 12.18 -26.02
CA ARG A 6 28.45 11.90 -24.59
C ARG A 6 27.10 11.41 -24.06
N GLY A 7 25.99 11.88 -24.65
CA GLY A 7 24.64 11.44 -24.28
C GLY A 7 24.41 9.95 -24.59
N LEU A 8 24.89 9.44 -25.66
CA LEU A 8 24.77 8.02 -26.03
C LEU A 8 25.71 7.12 -25.18
N GLY A 9 26.93 7.56 -24.93
CA GLY A 9 27.84 6.86 -24.02
C GLY A 9 27.34 6.87 -22.56
N ASP A 10 26.66 7.91 -22.14
CA ASP A 10 26.04 8.03 -20.84
C ASP A 10 24.81 7.14 -20.64
N VAL A 11 24.13 6.72 -21.70
CA VAL A 11 23.03 5.76 -21.59
C VAL A 11 23.55 4.42 -21.03
N TYR A 12 24.71 3.98 -21.42
CA TYR A 12 25.37 2.81 -20.83
C TYR A 12 25.79 3.04 -19.37
N LYS A 13 26.21 4.24 -19.03
CA LYS A 13 26.63 4.60 -17.66
C LYS A 13 25.46 4.91 -16.75
N ARG A 14 24.27 5.14 -17.30
CA ARG A 14 23.02 5.42 -16.54
C ARG A 14 22.23 4.17 -16.19
N GLN A 15 22.65 3.01 -16.64
CA GLN A 15 22.15 1.76 -16.10
C GLN A 15 22.52 1.72 -14.63
N LEU A 16 21.51 1.47 -13.77
CA LEU A 16 21.74 1.30 -12.35
C LEU A 16 22.60 0.05 -12.13
N MET A 17 23.90 0.24 -12.12
CA MET A 17 24.86 -0.84 -11.91
C MET A 17 24.82 -1.25 -10.45
N LEU A 18 24.18 -2.37 -10.15
CA LEU A 18 24.18 -2.98 -8.80
C LEU A 18 25.54 -3.48 -8.37
N ASN A 19 26.48 -3.68 -9.31
CA ASN A 19 27.82 -4.20 -9.07
C ASN A 19 28.75 -3.26 -8.31
N GLY A 20 28.33 -2.04 -8.02
CA GLY A 20 29.15 -1.05 -7.31
C GLY A 20 28.94 -1.07 -5.78
N ARG A 21 28.81 -2.23 -5.13
CA ARG A 21 28.89 -2.28 -3.66
C ARG A 21 30.35 -2.09 -3.24
N PRO A 22 30.73 -0.93 -2.68
CA PRO A 22 32.09 -0.75 -2.17
C PRO A 22 32.32 -1.73 -1.01
N LYS A 23 33.56 -2.20 -0.85
CA LYS A 23 33.95 -3.08 0.28
C LYS A 23 33.60 -2.47 1.64
N ASN A 24 33.68 -1.13 1.74
CA ASN A 24 33.24 -0.40 2.92
C ASN A 24 31.84 0.18 2.70
N PRO A 25 30.81 -0.25 3.47
CA PRO A 25 29.45 0.27 3.36
C PRO A 25 29.33 1.79 3.54
N ALA A 26 30.21 2.42 4.32
CA ALA A 26 30.23 3.87 4.51
C ALA A 26 30.47 4.65 3.21
N ASN A 27 31.09 4.01 2.22
CA ASN A 27 31.35 4.58 0.90
C ASN A 27 30.23 4.28 -0.12
N ALA A 28 29.17 3.59 0.30
CA ALA A 28 28.02 3.31 -0.55
C ALA A 28 27.26 4.60 -0.87
N ARG A 29 27.21 4.95 -2.15
CA ARG A 29 26.43 6.10 -2.62
C ARG A 29 24.95 5.73 -2.72
N ASN A 30 24.09 6.73 -2.48
CA ASN A 30 22.68 6.64 -2.80
C ASN A 30 22.50 6.36 -4.30
N LYS A 31 21.60 5.43 -4.63
CA LYS A 31 21.31 5.02 -6.02
C LYS A 31 20.06 5.72 -6.58
N ASN A 32 19.54 6.73 -5.88
CA ASN A 32 18.43 7.50 -6.39
C ASN A 32 18.85 8.29 -7.62
N VAL A 33 18.03 8.22 -8.67
CA VAL A 33 18.27 8.90 -9.95
C VAL A 33 17.10 9.80 -10.26
N LEU A 34 17.37 11.10 -10.44
CA LEU A 34 16.40 12.06 -10.94
C LEU A 34 16.57 12.21 -12.45
N VAL A 35 15.52 11.89 -13.22
CA VAL A 35 15.48 12.04 -14.68
C VAL A 35 14.58 13.21 -15.03
N VAL A 36 15.14 14.30 -15.54
CA VAL A 36 14.43 15.52 -15.91
C VAL A 36 14.26 15.57 -17.42
N GLY A 37 13.06 15.90 -17.87
CA GLY A 37 12.74 16.07 -19.30
C GLY A 37 11.27 16.42 -19.49
N GLY A 38 10.95 17.20 -20.51
CA GLY A 38 9.59 17.57 -20.88
C GLY A 38 8.73 16.39 -21.33
N SER A 39 7.47 16.63 -21.62
CA SER A 39 6.58 15.62 -22.22
C SER A 39 7.14 15.16 -23.56
N GLY A 40 7.06 13.87 -23.86
CA GLY A 40 7.58 13.32 -25.14
C GLY A 40 9.10 13.18 -25.21
N SER A 41 9.89 13.63 -24.21
CA SER A 41 11.37 13.54 -24.22
C SER A 41 11.92 12.10 -24.16
N GLY A 42 11.04 11.11 -24.03
CA GLY A 42 11.43 9.70 -24.06
C GLY A 42 11.91 9.14 -22.70
N LYS A 43 11.64 9.81 -21.58
CA LYS A 43 12.02 9.32 -20.22
C LYS A 43 11.68 7.84 -20.01
N THR A 44 10.44 7.47 -20.32
CA THR A 44 9.99 6.07 -20.20
C THR A 44 10.73 5.15 -21.16
N ARG A 45 10.90 5.57 -22.42
CA ARG A 45 11.54 4.74 -23.47
C ARG A 45 13.04 4.53 -23.23
N PHE A 46 13.75 5.58 -22.82
CA PHE A 46 15.22 5.56 -22.77
C PHE A 46 15.78 5.34 -21.35
N PHE A 47 14.95 5.42 -20.32
CA PHE A 47 15.38 5.19 -18.95
C PHE A 47 14.59 4.06 -18.27
N ILE A 48 13.27 4.16 -18.13
CA ILE A 48 12.47 3.19 -17.37
C ILE A 48 12.54 1.79 -18.00
N LYS A 49 12.17 1.67 -19.28
CA LYS A 49 12.14 0.37 -19.97
C LYS A 49 13.50 -0.32 -20.03
N PRO A 50 14.62 0.34 -20.40
CA PRO A 50 15.94 -0.29 -20.37
C PRO A 50 16.35 -0.79 -18.97
N ASN A 51 15.95 -0.11 -17.89
CA ASN A 51 16.22 -0.58 -16.55
C ASN A 51 15.38 -1.84 -16.19
N LEU A 52 14.11 -1.88 -16.59
CA LEU A 52 13.27 -3.08 -16.44
C LEU A 52 13.80 -4.26 -17.25
N MET A 53 14.33 -4.01 -18.44
CA MET A 53 14.90 -5.04 -19.33
C MET A 53 16.15 -5.72 -18.75
N GLN A 54 16.82 -5.12 -17.78
CA GLN A 54 17.95 -5.75 -17.07
C GLN A 54 17.53 -6.93 -16.20
N MET A 55 16.31 -6.97 -15.74
CA MET A 55 15.71 -8.07 -14.94
C MET A 55 16.60 -8.57 -13.79
N HIS A 56 17.22 -7.67 -13.04
CA HIS A 56 18.20 -8.02 -12.01
C HIS A 56 17.66 -7.96 -10.57
N SER A 57 16.46 -7.39 -10.37
CA SER A 57 15.85 -7.21 -9.04
C SER A 57 14.33 -7.20 -9.16
N SER A 58 13.63 -7.20 -8.04
CA SER A 58 12.20 -6.86 -8.03
C SER A 58 11.99 -5.38 -8.36
N TYR A 59 10.83 -5.05 -8.91
CA TYR A 59 10.49 -3.70 -9.37
C TYR A 59 9.15 -3.27 -8.81
N VAL A 60 9.08 -2.00 -8.41
CA VAL A 60 7.82 -1.28 -8.19
C VAL A 60 7.78 -0.12 -9.18
N VAL A 61 6.76 -0.10 -10.02
CA VAL A 61 6.65 0.85 -11.13
C VAL A 61 5.33 1.60 -11.04
N THR A 62 5.39 2.92 -10.86
CA THR A 62 4.23 3.77 -11.10
C THR A 62 4.05 3.95 -12.61
N ASP A 63 2.93 3.50 -13.15
CA ASP A 63 2.63 3.48 -14.59
C ASP A 63 1.27 4.11 -14.89
N PRO A 64 1.16 5.45 -14.81
CA PRO A 64 -0.12 6.15 -14.89
C PRO A 64 -0.95 5.85 -16.15
N LYS A 65 -0.30 5.45 -17.22
CA LYS A 65 -0.96 5.11 -18.48
C LYS A 65 -1.10 3.60 -18.73
N GLY A 66 -0.55 2.75 -17.85
CA GLY A 66 -0.50 1.31 -18.04
C GLY A 66 0.38 0.84 -19.22
N THR A 67 1.11 1.76 -19.86
CA THR A 67 1.88 1.44 -21.08
C THR A 67 3.13 0.63 -20.79
N VAL A 68 3.75 0.82 -19.64
CA VAL A 68 4.96 0.06 -19.26
C VAL A 68 4.60 -1.40 -19.02
N LEU A 69 3.49 -1.66 -18.32
CA LEU A 69 2.96 -3.01 -18.12
C LEU A 69 2.68 -3.69 -19.46
N VAL A 70 1.97 -3.02 -20.37
CA VAL A 70 1.61 -3.59 -21.68
C VAL A 70 2.84 -3.96 -22.50
N GLU A 71 3.86 -3.09 -22.50
CA GLU A 71 5.05 -3.28 -23.33
C GLU A 71 6.10 -4.21 -22.71
N CYS A 72 6.24 -4.20 -21.37
CA CYS A 72 7.30 -4.95 -20.67
C CYS A 72 6.77 -6.18 -19.92
N GLY A 73 5.47 -6.26 -19.61
CA GLY A 73 4.91 -7.30 -18.76
C GLY A 73 5.15 -8.71 -19.25
N LYS A 74 4.92 -8.98 -20.56
CA LYS A 74 5.18 -10.31 -21.15
C LYS A 74 6.65 -10.71 -21.09
N MET A 75 7.56 -9.78 -21.26
CA MET A 75 8.99 -10.01 -21.16
C MET A 75 9.38 -10.38 -19.72
N LEU A 76 8.90 -9.64 -18.74
CA LEU A 76 9.11 -9.92 -17.32
C LEU A 76 8.47 -11.26 -16.92
N GLN A 77 7.27 -11.54 -17.39
CA GLN A 77 6.59 -12.82 -17.15
C GLN A 77 7.36 -14.00 -17.71
N ARG A 78 8.04 -13.84 -18.86
CA ARG A 78 8.96 -14.86 -19.39
C ARG A 78 10.20 -15.00 -18.48
N GLY A 79 10.75 -13.88 -18.01
CA GLY A 79 11.92 -13.81 -17.15
C GLY A 79 13.26 -14.02 -17.86
N THR A 80 14.29 -14.28 -17.07
CA THR A 80 15.66 -14.54 -17.55
C THR A 80 15.93 -16.04 -17.60
N PRO A 81 16.83 -16.52 -18.50
CA PRO A 81 17.31 -17.87 -18.43
C PRO A 81 17.89 -18.20 -17.04
N LYS A 82 17.50 -19.32 -16.47
CA LYS A 82 18.15 -19.85 -15.29
C LYS A 82 19.57 -20.27 -15.65
N LEU A 83 20.56 -19.78 -14.90
CA LEU A 83 21.97 -20.09 -15.15
C LEU A 83 22.45 -21.11 -14.12
N ASP A 84 23.34 -22.00 -14.54
CA ASP A 84 24.10 -22.89 -13.66
C ASP A 84 25.28 -22.15 -12.99
N LYS A 85 26.10 -22.90 -12.25
CA LYS A 85 27.28 -22.36 -11.54
C LYS A 85 28.34 -21.78 -12.49
N ASP A 86 28.36 -22.24 -13.74
CA ASP A 86 29.29 -21.80 -14.78
C ASP A 86 28.72 -20.67 -15.65
N GLY A 87 27.52 -20.18 -15.32
CA GLY A 87 26.84 -19.10 -16.06
C GLY A 87 26.19 -19.57 -17.37
N LYS A 88 26.00 -20.89 -17.57
CA LYS A 88 25.34 -21.43 -18.76
C LYS A 88 23.85 -21.65 -18.52
N PRO A 89 22.99 -21.45 -19.54
CA PRO A 89 21.56 -21.69 -19.41
C PRO A 89 21.22 -23.16 -19.06
N VAL A 90 20.50 -23.38 -17.99
CA VAL A 90 19.97 -24.69 -17.58
C VAL A 90 18.89 -25.10 -18.56
N ARG A 91 18.91 -26.37 -18.96
CA ARG A 91 17.92 -26.99 -19.87
C ARG A 91 17.16 -28.09 -19.17
N ASN A 92 15.89 -28.23 -19.53
CA ASN A 92 15.08 -29.37 -19.07
C ASN A 92 15.41 -30.65 -19.86
N GLU A 93 14.79 -31.78 -19.48
CA GLU A 93 14.95 -33.09 -20.14
C GLU A 93 14.68 -33.08 -21.65
N LYS A 94 13.86 -32.11 -22.13
CA LYS A 94 13.55 -31.91 -23.55
C LYS A 94 14.50 -30.92 -24.24
N GLY A 95 15.63 -30.54 -23.61
CA GLY A 95 16.62 -29.63 -24.15
C GLY A 95 16.21 -28.16 -24.19
N LYS A 96 15.04 -27.78 -23.68
CA LYS A 96 14.56 -26.40 -23.64
C LYS A 96 15.14 -25.62 -22.45
N ILE A 97 15.49 -24.34 -22.66
CA ILE A 97 16.00 -23.46 -21.61
C ILE A 97 14.92 -23.26 -20.56
N ILE A 98 15.29 -23.39 -19.28
CA ILE A 98 14.45 -23.06 -18.14
C ILE A 98 14.60 -21.56 -17.88
N TYR A 99 13.48 -20.86 -17.66
CA TYR A 99 13.43 -19.44 -17.35
C TYR A 99 12.97 -19.24 -15.91
N GLU A 100 13.44 -18.17 -15.29
CA GLU A 100 12.99 -17.67 -13.97
C GLU A 100 12.08 -16.47 -14.19
N PRO A 101 10.75 -16.68 -14.16
CA PRO A 101 9.77 -15.64 -14.41
C PRO A 101 9.67 -14.64 -13.26
N TYR A 102 9.17 -13.44 -13.57
CA TYR A 102 8.68 -12.52 -12.55
C TYR A 102 7.22 -12.81 -12.23
N LYS A 103 6.86 -12.71 -10.96
CA LYS A 103 5.46 -12.57 -10.55
C LYS A 103 5.03 -11.15 -10.90
N ILE A 104 4.02 -11.04 -11.76
CA ILE A 104 3.46 -9.73 -12.14
C ILE A 104 2.31 -9.43 -11.20
N ARG A 105 2.41 -8.31 -10.49
CA ARG A 105 1.36 -7.77 -9.62
C ARG A 105 0.88 -6.45 -10.19
N VAL A 106 -0.44 -6.23 -10.17
CA VAL A 106 -1.04 -5.03 -10.78
C VAL A 106 -2.06 -4.46 -9.81
N PHE A 107 -1.84 -3.23 -9.37
CA PHE A 107 -2.83 -2.45 -8.65
C PHE A 107 -3.28 -1.29 -9.55
N ASN A 108 -4.57 -1.29 -9.93
CA ASN A 108 -5.10 -0.40 -10.95
C ASN A 108 -6.33 0.35 -10.40
N THR A 109 -6.16 1.62 -10.08
CA THR A 109 -7.25 2.48 -9.58
C THR A 109 -8.02 3.17 -10.70
N ILE A 110 -7.57 3.08 -11.96
CA ILE A 110 -8.29 3.60 -13.12
C ILE A 110 -9.36 2.60 -13.60
N ASN A 111 -9.03 1.31 -13.55
CA ASN A 111 -9.94 0.23 -13.93
C ASN A 111 -9.85 -0.90 -12.90
N PHE A 112 -10.73 -0.87 -11.91
CA PHE A 112 -10.77 -1.81 -10.80
C PHE A 112 -10.95 -3.27 -11.26
N GLN A 113 -11.67 -3.52 -12.36
CA GLN A 113 -11.82 -4.87 -12.92
C GLN A 113 -10.50 -5.50 -13.42
N LYS A 114 -9.48 -4.68 -13.63
CA LYS A 114 -8.13 -5.11 -14.04
C LYS A 114 -7.12 -4.97 -12.89
N SER A 115 -7.58 -4.74 -11.69
CA SER A 115 -6.75 -4.65 -10.49
C SER A 115 -6.73 -5.97 -9.74
N MET A 116 -5.62 -6.28 -9.12
CA MET A 116 -5.54 -7.26 -8.04
C MET A 116 -6.04 -6.59 -6.75
N HIS A 117 -6.51 -7.42 -5.82
CA HIS A 117 -7.00 -6.95 -4.53
C HIS A 117 -5.83 -6.55 -3.62
N PHE A 118 -6.07 -5.50 -2.84
CA PHE A 118 -5.13 -4.98 -1.87
C PHE A 118 -5.83 -4.73 -0.54
N ASN A 119 -5.51 -5.50 0.47
CA ASN A 119 -6.04 -5.34 1.81
C ASN A 119 -4.93 -4.94 2.78
N PRO A 120 -4.89 -3.69 3.27
CA PRO A 120 -3.88 -3.25 4.22
C PRO A 120 -3.84 -4.03 5.53
N PHE A 121 -4.93 -4.68 5.94
CA PHE A 121 -4.96 -5.51 7.14
C PHE A 121 -4.03 -6.74 7.03
N ALA A 122 -3.80 -7.26 5.82
CA ALA A 122 -2.88 -8.37 5.59
C ALA A 122 -1.43 -8.06 6.01
N TYR A 123 -1.08 -6.78 6.13
CA TYR A 123 0.26 -6.30 6.49
C TYR A 123 0.37 -5.80 7.93
N ILE A 124 -0.62 -6.10 8.77
CA ILE A 124 -0.56 -5.82 10.20
C ILE A 124 0.11 -7.02 10.88
N HIS A 125 1.27 -6.78 11.48
CA HIS A 125 1.99 -7.79 12.26
C HIS A 125 2.17 -7.37 13.72
N SER A 126 1.82 -6.12 14.04
CA SER A 126 1.99 -5.54 15.37
C SER A 126 1.09 -4.33 15.59
N GLU A 127 0.91 -3.94 16.86
CA GLU A 127 0.23 -2.70 17.23
C GLU A 127 0.83 -1.45 16.56
N LYS A 128 2.13 -1.46 16.28
CA LYS A 128 2.80 -0.37 15.55
C LYS A 128 2.29 -0.24 14.12
N ASP A 129 1.94 -1.35 13.48
CA ASP A 129 1.44 -1.34 12.11
C ASP A 129 0.00 -0.83 12.07
N ILE A 130 -0.81 -1.13 13.10
CA ILE A 130 -2.13 -0.52 13.29
C ILE A 130 -2.00 1.02 13.33
N LEU A 131 -1.08 1.53 14.14
CA LEU A 131 -0.84 2.99 14.23
C LEU A 131 -0.35 3.58 12.90
N LYS A 132 0.45 2.85 12.12
CA LYS A 132 0.87 3.31 10.79
C LYS A 132 -0.30 3.41 9.82
N ILE A 133 -1.17 2.39 9.77
CA ILE A 133 -2.38 2.42 8.92
C ILE A 133 -3.26 3.62 9.31
N VAL A 134 -3.54 3.80 10.60
CA VAL A 134 -4.34 4.93 11.09
C VAL A 134 -3.70 6.27 10.71
N THR A 135 -2.41 6.43 10.94
CA THR A 135 -1.69 7.67 10.60
C THR A 135 -1.72 7.94 9.10
N THR A 136 -1.53 6.90 8.28
CA THR A 136 -1.57 6.99 6.82
C THR A 136 -2.97 7.36 6.32
N LEU A 137 -4.02 6.72 6.86
CA LEU A 137 -5.40 7.03 6.54
C LEU A 137 -5.72 8.50 6.84
N ILE A 138 -5.42 8.96 8.05
CA ILE A 138 -5.69 10.34 8.46
C ILE A 138 -4.88 11.33 7.61
N SER A 139 -3.60 11.04 7.35
CA SER A 139 -2.72 11.94 6.59
C SER A 139 -3.19 12.12 5.15
N ASN A 140 -3.59 11.04 4.51
CA ASN A 140 -3.96 11.02 3.09
C ASN A 140 -5.40 11.50 2.84
N THR A 141 -6.23 11.57 3.89
CA THR A 141 -7.61 12.04 3.80
C THR A 141 -7.80 13.45 4.39
N LYS A 142 -6.71 14.16 4.67
CA LYS A 142 -6.78 15.59 5.02
C LYS A 142 -7.17 16.39 3.78
N GLY A 143 -8.34 17.06 3.83
CA GLY A 143 -8.69 18.05 2.83
C GLY A 143 -7.69 19.22 2.80
N GLU A 144 -7.74 20.07 1.78
CA GLU A 144 -6.90 21.28 1.62
C GLU A 144 -7.12 22.36 2.70
N GLY A 145 -7.69 22.03 3.84
CA GLY A 145 -7.92 22.91 4.98
C GLY A 145 -6.67 23.12 5.84
N LYS A 146 -6.59 24.24 6.53
CA LYS A 146 -5.60 24.55 7.59
C LYS A 146 -5.45 23.34 8.51
N ALA A 147 -4.22 23.09 8.98
CA ALA A 147 -3.89 22.04 9.93
C ALA A 147 -5.02 21.91 10.97
N GLY A 148 -5.79 20.80 10.85
CA GLY A 148 -6.95 20.58 11.72
C GLY A 148 -6.51 20.61 13.16
N ASP A 149 -7.37 21.10 14.02
CA ASP A 149 -7.12 21.17 15.45
C ASP A 149 -6.55 19.83 15.93
N ASP A 150 -5.39 19.85 16.54
CA ASP A 150 -4.64 18.68 17.02
C ASP A 150 -5.52 17.74 17.87
N PHE A 151 -6.53 18.30 18.51
CA PHE A 151 -7.54 17.57 19.27
C PHE A 151 -8.33 16.58 18.40
N TRP A 152 -8.86 17.03 17.25
CA TRP A 152 -9.69 16.18 16.39
C TRP A 152 -8.89 15.01 15.82
N VAL A 153 -7.68 15.29 15.33
CA VAL A 153 -6.78 14.25 14.80
C VAL A 153 -6.45 13.22 15.88
N LYS A 154 -6.21 13.64 17.12
CA LYS A 154 -5.95 12.72 18.23
C LYS A 154 -7.17 11.88 18.57
N ALA A 155 -8.35 12.47 18.60
CA ALA A 155 -9.60 11.77 18.89
C ALA A 155 -9.96 10.74 17.81
N GLU A 156 -9.84 11.11 16.53
CA GLU A 156 -9.99 10.20 15.38
C GLU A 156 -8.97 9.05 15.45
N THR A 157 -7.71 9.37 15.79
CA THR A 157 -6.65 8.36 15.95
C THR A 157 -7.03 7.32 17.01
N LEU A 158 -7.57 7.76 18.16
CA LEU A 158 -8.00 6.84 19.21
C LEU A 158 -9.11 5.91 18.73
N LEU A 159 -10.13 6.46 18.07
CA LEU A 159 -11.26 5.67 17.58
C LEU A 159 -10.82 4.67 16.51
N TYR A 160 -10.11 5.12 15.47
CA TYR A 160 -9.60 4.22 14.44
C TYR A 160 -8.66 3.14 14.99
N THR A 161 -7.78 3.50 15.93
CA THR A 161 -6.88 2.54 16.55
C THR A 161 -7.66 1.49 17.35
N ALA A 162 -8.74 1.90 18.03
CA ALA A 162 -9.61 0.97 18.75
C ALA A 162 -10.33 0.01 17.79
N LEU A 163 -10.98 0.54 16.74
CA LEU A 163 -11.76 -0.27 15.81
C LEU A 163 -10.87 -1.20 14.96
N ILE A 164 -9.79 -0.68 14.37
CA ILE A 164 -8.85 -1.50 13.59
C ILE A 164 -8.16 -2.54 14.48
N GLY A 165 -7.82 -2.16 15.71
CA GLY A 165 -7.26 -3.10 16.69
C GLY A 165 -8.26 -4.21 17.05
N TYR A 166 -9.54 -3.89 17.26
CA TYR A 166 -10.58 -4.87 17.50
C TYR A 166 -10.73 -5.83 16.30
N ILE A 167 -10.84 -5.29 15.09
CA ILE A 167 -10.94 -6.10 13.86
C ILE A 167 -9.75 -7.04 13.71
N TYR A 168 -8.54 -6.54 13.93
CA TYR A 168 -7.31 -7.33 13.78
C TYR A 168 -7.23 -8.50 14.77
N TYR A 169 -7.59 -8.29 16.04
CA TYR A 169 -7.43 -9.31 17.08
C TYR A 169 -8.64 -10.23 17.26
N GLU A 170 -9.86 -9.72 17.03
CA GLU A 170 -11.08 -10.42 17.41
C GLU A 170 -11.94 -10.86 16.23
N ALA A 171 -11.80 -10.21 15.06
CA ALA A 171 -12.58 -10.57 13.89
C ALA A 171 -11.97 -11.77 13.14
N PRO A 172 -12.80 -12.63 12.52
CA PRO A 172 -12.32 -13.69 11.64
C PRO A 172 -11.59 -13.11 10.42
N ALA A 173 -10.66 -13.88 9.83
CA ALA A 173 -9.76 -13.40 8.77
C ALA A 173 -10.48 -12.79 7.55
N ASN A 174 -11.66 -13.30 7.20
CA ASN A 174 -12.46 -12.78 6.09
C ASN A 174 -13.15 -11.43 6.39
N GLU A 175 -13.18 -11.02 7.65
CA GLU A 175 -13.73 -9.75 8.11
C GLU A 175 -12.64 -8.72 8.46
N GLN A 176 -11.37 -9.09 8.39
CA GLN A 176 -10.25 -8.20 8.63
C GLN A 176 -10.00 -7.29 7.41
N ASN A 177 -10.86 -6.28 7.22
CA ASN A 177 -10.79 -5.36 6.09
C ASN A 177 -11.50 -4.02 6.37
N PHE A 178 -11.39 -3.08 5.43
CA PHE A 178 -12.02 -1.76 5.57
C PHE A 178 -13.55 -1.78 5.48
N ALA A 179 -14.16 -2.78 4.84
CA ALA A 179 -15.62 -2.89 4.80
C ALA A 179 -16.17 -3.09 6.23
N THR A 180 -15.55 -3.98 7.00
CA THR A 180 -15.90 -4.20 8.41
C THR A 180 -15.69 -2.93 9.25
N LEU A 181 -14.61 -2.17 9.00
CA LEU A 181 -14.39 -0.90 9.69
C LEU A 181 -15.51 0.12 9.42
N VAL A 182 -15.95 0.24 8.17
CA VAL A 182 -17.07 1.10 7.79
C VAL A 182 -18.36 0.63 8.45
N GLU A 183 -18.64 -0.68 8.48
CA GLU A 183 -19.82 -1.25 9.13
C GLU A 183 -19.82 -1.00 10.64
N MET A 184 -18.67 -1.16 11.30
CA MET A 184 -18.55 -0.82 12.74
C MET A 184 -18.82 0.66 12.99
N LEU A 185 -18.25 1.57 12.18
CA LEU A 185 -18.53 3.01 12.33
C LEU A 185 -20.00 3.34 12.11
N ASN A 186 -20.65 2.72 11.12
CA ASN A 186 -22.06 2.93 10.85
C ASN A 186 -22.97 2.37 11.97
N ALA A 187 -22.50 1.35 12.70
CA ALA A 187 -23.20 0.81 13.86
C ALA A 187 -23.01 1.65 15.15
N MET A 188 -22.12 2.66 15.11
CA MET A 188 -21.91 3.56 16.23
C MET A 188 -22.93 4.70 16.21
N GLU A 189 -23.95 4.59 17.05
CA GLU A 189 -24.93 5.64 17.29
C GLU A 189 -24.59 6.38 18.60
N VAL A 190 -24.69 7.70 18.59
CA VAL A 190 -24.54 8.53 19.80
C VAL A 190 -25.86 9.27 20.04
N ARG A 191 -26.46 9.05 21.20
CA ARG A 191 -27.64 9.78 21.67
C ARG A 191 -27.20 10.90 22.62
N GLU A 192 -27.59 12.12 22.30
CA GLU A 192 -27.22 13.30 23.09
C GLU A 192 -28.06 13.42 24.38
N ASP A 193 -29.23 12.81 24.37
CA ASP A 193 -30.24 12.83 25.43
C ASP A 193 -30.15 11.65 26.41
N ASP A 194 -29.34 10.64 26.09
CA ASP A 194 -29.15 9.45 26.93
C ASP A 194 -27.68 9.03 26.96
N GLU A 195 -26.96 9.46 27.99
CA GLU A 195 -25.57 9.10 28.22
C GLU A 195 -25.37 7.62 28.60
N SER A 196 -26.44 6.93 29.00
CA SER A 196 -26.39 5.51 29.36
C SER A 196 -26.59 4.60 28.14
N PHE A 197 -26.95 5.15 26.99
CA PHE A 197 -27.18 4.40 25.75
C PHE A 197 -25.90 3.71 25.27
N LYS A 198 -26.00 2.42 25.04
CA LYS A 198 -24.93 1.60 24.46
C LYS A 198 -25.32 1.16 23.06
N ASN A 199 -24.52 1.54 22.07
CA ASN A 199 -24.63 1.05 20.70
C ASN A 199 -24.03 -0.36 20.54
N ALA A 200 -24.19 -0.97 19.35
CA ALA A 200 -23.69 -2.32 19.10
C ALA A 200 -22.17 -2.46 19.32
N VAL A 201 -21.39 -1.44 18.98
CA VAL A 201 -19.95 -1.45 19.16
C VAL A 201 -19.56 -1.33 20.64
N ASP A 202 -20.30 -0.54 21.42
CA ASP A 202 -20.12 -0.51 22.89
C ASP A 202 -20.28 -1.90 23.49
N LEU A 203 -21.26 -2.67 23.06
CA LEU A 203 -21.50 -4.04 23.55
C LEU A 203 -20.36 -4.99 23.19
N LEU A 204 -19.76 -4.83 21.99
CA LEU A 204 -18.58 -5.60 21.60
C LEU A 204 -17.37 -5.31 22.52
N PHE A 205 -17.14 -4.03 22.83
CA PHE A 205 -16.05 -3.65 23.73
C PHE A 205 -16.33 -4.01 25.19
N ASP A 206 -17.58 -4.01 25.65
CA ASP A 206 -17.95 -4.53 26.97
C ASP A 206 -17.65 -6.04 27.09
N ALA A 207 -17.99 -6.81 26.05
CA ALA A 207 -17.66 -8.24 26.01
C ALA A 207 -16.14 -8.47 26.00
N LEU A 208 -15.40 -7.64 25.26
CA LEU A 208 -13.95 -7.69 25.23
C LEU A 208 -13.35 -7.36 26.60
N GLU A 209 -13.89 -6.39 27.33
CA GLU A 209 -13.45 -6.04 28.68
C GLU A 209 -13.60 -7.20 29.67
N GLN A 210 -14.68 -7.97 29.55
CA GLN A 210 -14.89 -9.16 30.38
C GLN A 210 -13.88 -10.27 30.03
N LYS A 211 -13.46 -10.38 28.76
CA LYS A 211 -12.51 -11.38 28.28
C LYS A 211 -11.07 -11.00 28.59
N ASP A 212 -10.68 -9.76 28.29
CA ASP A 212 -9.33 -9.21 28.44
C ASP A 212 -9.38 -7.71 28.79
N PRO A 213 -9.37 -7.37 30.10
CA PRO A 213 -9.42 -5.98 30.55
C PRO A 213 -8.24 -5.11 30.10
N ASP A 214 -7.10 -5.73 29.75
CA ASP A 214 -5.87 -5.06 29.33
C ASP A 214 -5.69 -5.02 27.80
N HIS A 215 -6.69 -5.47 27.05
CA HIS A 215 -6.63 -5.52 25.59
C HIS A 215 -6.29 -4.17 24.97
N PHE A 216 -5.37 -4.18 23.98
CA PHE A 216 -4.89 -2.96 23.31
C PHE A 216 -6.02 -2.09 22.76
N ALA A 217 -6.94 -2.69 21.99
CA ALA A 217 -8.06 -1.97 21.37
C ALA A 217 -9.00 -1.37 22.44
N LEU A 218 -9.27 -2.11 23.52
CA LEU A 218 -10.11 -1.65 24.61
C LEU A 218 -9.52 -0.40 25.29
N ARG A 219 -8.20 -0.38 25.54
CA ARG A 219 -7.53 0.80 26.11
C ARG A 219 -7.70 2.05 25.25
N GLN A 220 -7.67 1.91 23.93
CA GLN A 220 -7.90 3.04 23.01
C GLN A 220 -9.37 3.46 23.00
N TYR A 221 -10.29 2.48 23.00
CA TYR A 221 -11.71 2.74 23.03
C TYR A 221 -12.15 3.50 24.29
N LYS A 222 -11.67 3.07 25.46
CA LYS A 222 -11.93 3.77 26.74
C LYS A 222 -11.48 5.23 26.70
N LYS A 223 -10.33 5.54 26.07
CA LYS A 223 -9.87 6.93 25.90
C LYS A 223 -10.79 7.71 24.97
N TYR A 224 -11.23 7.11 23.86
CA TYR A 224 -12.21 7.73 22.97
C TYR A 224 -13.53 8.03 23.69
N LYS A 225 -14.02 7.13 24.53
CA LYS A 225 -15.27 7.28 25.30
C LYS A 225 -15.23 8.39 26.36
N LEU A 226 -14.07 9.00 26.62
CA LEU A 226 -14.00 10.24 27.42
C LEU A 226 -14.63 11.42 26.71
N ALA A 227 -14.77 11.37 25.38
CA ALA A 227 -15.58 12.32 24.63
C ALA A 227 -17.07 11.96 24.76
N ALA A 228 -17.90 12.93 25.10
CA ALA A 228 -19.33 12.72 25.31
C ALA A 228 -20.18 13.61 24.42
N GLY A 229 -21.43 13.23 24.23
CA GLY A 229 -22.47 14.03 23.56
C GLY A 229 -22.07 14.53 22.17
N LYS A 230 -22.17 15.83 21.95
CA LYS A 230 -21.87 16.49 20.64
C LYS A 230 -20.45 16.26 20.16
N THR A 231 -19.47 16.18 21.08
CA THR A 231 -18.07 15.95 20.73
C THR A 231 -17.87 14.55 20.13
N ALA A 232 -18.42 13.52 20.76
CA ALA A 232 -18.37 12.14 20.26
C ALA A 232 -19.02 12.02 18.88
N LYS A 233 -20.19 12.64 18.70
CA LYS A 233 -20.89 12.68 17.41
C LYS A 233 -20.08 13.36 16.31
N SER A 234 -19.42 14.47 16.62
CA SER A 234 -18.56 15.17 15.66
C SER A 234 -17.33 14.35 15.27
N ILE A 235 -16.74 13.61 16.21
CA ILE A 235 -15.62 12.68 15.92
C ILE A 235 -16.10 11.56 14.97
N LEU A 236 -17.27 10.98 15.21
CA LEU A 236 -17.85 9.95 14.33
C LEU A 236 -18.08 10.47 12.92
N ILE A 237 -18.65 11.66 12.77
CA ILE A 237 -18.89 12.28 11.46
C ILE A 237 -17.54 12.51 10.74
N SER A 238 -16.53 12.98 11.45
CA SER A 238 -15.20 13.19 10.87
C SER A 238 -14.57 11.88 10.41
N CYS A 239 -14.63 10.84 11.23
CA CYS A 239 -14.17 9.50 10.85
C CYS A 239 -14.94 8.96 9.64
N ALA A 240 -16.27 9.01 9.65
CA ALA A 240 -17.08 8.53 8.55
C ALA A 240 -16.77 9.25 7.23
N SER A 241 -16.57 10.57 7.27
CA SER A 241 -16.23 11.35 6.07
C SER A 241 -14.89 10.95 5.44
N ARG A 242 -13.90 10.54 6.25
CA ARG A 242 -12.62 10.04 5.73
C ARG A 242 -12.72 8.68 5.07
N LEU A 243 -13.71 7.87 5.47
CA LEU A 243 -13.96 6.54 4.88
C LEU A 243 -14.96 6.58 3.72
N ALA A 244 -15.49 7.75 3.36
CA ALA A 244 -16.43 7.88 2.23
C ALA A 244 -15.95 7.23 0.92
N PRO A 245 -14.64 7.22 0.55
CA PRO A 245 -14.19 6.47 -0.63
C PRO A 245 -14.50 4.96 -0.57
N PHE A 246 -14.60 4.36 0.62
CA PHE A 246 -14.93 2.94 0.80
C PHE A 246 -16.43 2.65 0.68
N ASP A 247 -17.28 3.67 0.50
CA ASP A 247 -18.68 3.50 0.13
C ASP A 247 -18.82 3.18 -1.36
N ILE A 248 -17.81 3.47 -2.17
CA ILE A 248 -17.74 3.09 -3.58
C ILE A 248 -17.58 1.56 -3.65
N LYS A 249 -18.53 0.89 -4.32
CA LYS A 249 -18.60 -0.57 -4.40
C LYS A 249 -17.29 -1.19 -4.87
N GLU A 250 -16.70 -0.64 -5.92
CA GLU A 250 -15.47 -1.15 -6.53
C GLU A 250 -14.26 -1.01 -5.59
N VAL A 251 -14.18 0.09 -4.83
CA VAL A 251 -13.12 0.31 -3.82
C VAL A 251 -13.29 -0.68 -2.67
N ARG A 252 -14.51 -0.89 -2.22
CA ARG A 252 -14.82 -1.89 -1.19
C ARG A 252 -14.40 -3.29 -1.65
N GLU A 253 -14.77 -3.68 -2.88
CA GLU A 253 -14.44 -5.00 -3.43
C GLU A 253 -12.93 -5.24 -3.50
N ILE A 254 -12.15 -4.31 -4.06
CA ILE A 254 -10.70 -4.51 -4.21
C ILE A 254 -9.91 -4.45 -2.89
N THR A 255 -10.52 -4.01 -1.78
CA THR A 255 -9.88 -3.93 -0.46
C THR A 255 -10.33 -5.03 0.51
N MET A 256 -11.14 -6.00 0.07
CA MET A 256 -11.65 -7.06 0.94
C MET A 256 -10.60 -8.11 1.33
N TYR A 257 -9.72 -8.46 0.41
CA TYR A 257 -8.65 -9.44 0.63
C TYR A 257 -7.39 -9.03 -0.13
N ASP A 258 -6.27 -9.72 0.08
CA ASP A 258 -4.98 -9.36 -0.54
C ASP A 258 -4.53 -10.37 -1.59
N GLU A 259 -4.02 -9.86 -2.72
CA GLU A 259 -3.39 -10.62 -3.79
C GLU A 259 -2.00 -10.05 -4.15
N LEU A 260 -1.65 -8.89 -3.58
CA LEU A 260 -0.40 -8.21 -3.93
C LEU A 260 0.82 -8.84 -3.27
N ASP A 261 0.68 -9.50 -2.11
CA ASP A 261 1.76 -10.12 -1.36
C ASP A 261 2.99 -9.20 -1.25
N LEU A 262 2.79 -7.95 -0.80
CA LEU A 262 3.85 -6.95 -0.80
C LEU A 262 5.05 -7.32 0.06
N ASP A 263 4.84 -8.14 1.09
CA ASP A 263 5.91 -8.64 1.95
C ASP A 263 6.93 -9.52 1.19
N MET A 264 6.51 -10.11 0.05
CA MET A 264 7.35 -10.97 -0.78
C MET A 264 8.17 -10.20 -1.83
N LEU A 265 8.03 -8.87 -1.91
CA LEU A 265 8.71 -8.06 -2.95
C LEU A 265 10.23 -8.16 -2.92
N GLY A 266 10.84 -8.46 -1.78
CA GLY A 266 12.30 -8.62 -1.63
C GLY A 266 12.77 -10.05 -1.82
N ASP A 267 11.94 -11.03 -1.52
CA ASP A 267 12.27 -12.45 -1.45
C ASP A 267 12.03 -13.16 -2.77
N GLU A 268 11.05 -12.72 -3.53
CA GLU A 268 10.71 -13.26 -4.84
C GLU A 268 10.90 -12.23 -5.95
N ARG A 269 11.20 -12.72 -7.17
CA ARG A 269 11.27 -11.86 -8.36
C ARG A 269 9.87 -11.36 -8.72
N THR A 270 9.55 -10.17 -8.27
CA THR A 270 8.24 -9.54 -8.45
C THR A 270 8.36 -8.23 -9.21
N ALA A 271 7.41 -7.96 -10.09
CA ALA A 271 7.22 -6.67 -10.70
C ALA A 271 5.80 -6.17 -10.40
N LEU A 272 5.71 -5.19 -9.50
CA LEU A 272 4.47 -4.52 -9.13
C LEU A 272 4.27 -3.28 -9.99
N PHE A 273 3.12 -3.20 -10.65
CA PHE A 273 2.70 -2.04 -11.43
C PHE A 273 1.56 -1.33 -10.71
N LEU A 274 1.78 -0.05 -10.40
CA LEU A 274 0.78 0.83 -9.82
C LEU A 274 0.23 1.73 -10.93
N ILE A 275 -0.98 1.41 -11.39
CA ILE A 275 -1.67 2.15 -12.45
C ILE A 275 -2.66 3.10 -11.78
N MET A 276 -2.30 4.38 -11.72
CA MET A 276 -3.05 5.43 -11.04
C MET A 276 -3.14 6.64 -11.96
N SER A 277 -4.26 7.37 -11.93
CA SER A 277 -4.41 8.61 -12.71
C SER A 277 -3.40 9.67 -12.26
N ASP A 278 -2.83 10.41 -13.21
CA ASP A 278 -1.99 11.59 -12.93
C ASP A 278 -2.83 12.78 -12.41
N THR A 279 -4.16 12.75 -12.60
CA THR A 279 -5.07 13.87 -12.34
C THR A 279 -5.96 13.68 -11.12
N ASP A 280 -6.15 12.45 -10.67
CA ASP A 280 -6.97 12.14 -9.51
C ASP A 280 -6.08 12.10 -8.27
N GLY A 281 -6.02 13.25 -7.57
CA GLY A 281 -5.32 13.41 -6.30
C GLY A 281 -6.16 13.00 -5.08
N THR A 282 -7.23 12.23 -5.30
CA THR A 282 -8.14 11.75 -4.26
C THR A 282 -7.97 10.26 -4.01
#